data_2020a6cb3a3297ec116e81dd3c167276
#
_entry.id   2020a6cb3a3297ec116e81dd3c167276
#
_cell.length_a   1.000
_cell.length_b   1.000
_cell.length_c   1.000
_cell.angle_alpha   90.00
_cell.angle_beta   90.00
_cell.angle_gamma   90.00
#
_symmetry.space_group_name_H-M   'P 1'
#
loop_
_entity.id
_entity.type
_entity.pdbx_description
1 polymer ?
#
loop_
_entity_poly.entity_id
_entity_poly.type
_entity_poly.pdbx_seq_one_letter_code
_entity_poly.pdbx_strand_id
1 'polypeptide(L)'
;MDEAPTPGLNIAVLVKHVPDAQFDRHLNGPRHTTERSESILSELDEYALEAALQLIEQHGGDAAGHRVTAVTMGPGPAVSAVKKALQMGAAEGVHLTDDALAGSDASATSRALAALISHLGPFDLILTGMASTDGETSLVPAQLAERLDLPQVTFAAALELEAAEPGWTLTARRDGDAYSETITCQLPALVSVTDQINEPRYPNFKGIMAAKKKPLRTLSLSDIGLAADEVGFAGSWTAVEAAEPRPPRSQGIVITDEGDAGLRLVDFLAGQKLL
;
A
#
# COMPACT_ATOMS: atom_id res chain seq x y z
N MET A 1 38.54 16.63 4.36
CA MET A 1 37.51 16.44 5.39
C MET A 1 36.82 15.15 4.99
N ASP A 2 37.00 14.09 5.78
CA ASP A 2 36.23 12.85 5.54
C ASP A 2 34.77 13.20 5.79
N GLU A 3 33.94 13.17 4.76
CA GLU A 3 32.50 13.24 4.89
C GLU A 3 32.07 12.05 5.74
N ALA A 4 31.33 12.30 6.81
CA ALA A 4 30.75 11.23 7.59
C ALA A 4 29.86 10.38 6.64
N PRO A 5 29.95 9.05 6.67
CA PRO A 5 29.17 8.21 5.79
C PRO A 5 27.67 8.50 6.01
N THR A 6 26.95 8.76 4.93
CA THR A 6 25.50 8.94 4.98
C THR A 6 24.88 7.68 5.63
N PRO A 7 24.03 7.85 6.66
CA PRO A 7 23.44 6.69 7.34
C PRO A 7 22.61 5.85 6.36
N GLY A 8 22.61 4.53 6.56
CA GLY A 8 21.83 3.62 5.73
C GLY A 8 20.34 3.92 5.83
N LEU A 9 19.63 3.92 4.69
CA LEU A 9 18.19 4.10 4.62
C LEU A 9 17.44 2.88 5.18
N ASN A 10 16.51 3.13 6.09
CA ASN A 10 15.60 2.13 6.63
C ASN A 10 14.17 2.42 6.15
N ILE A 11 13.67 1.62 5.21
CA ILE A 11 12.38 1.86 4.54
C ILE A 11 11.38 0.81 5.00
N ALA A 12 10.22 1.24 5.53
CA ALA A 12 9.07 0.37 5.72
C ALA A 12 8.16 0.44 4.50
N VAL A 13 7.72 -0.72 4.01
CA VAL A 13 6.68 -0.80 2.97
C VAL A 13 5.47 -1.50 3.54
N LEU A 14 4.33 -0.80 3.57
CA LEU A 14 3.08 -1.40 3.98
C LEU A 14 2.48 -2.19 2.82
N VAL A 15 2.18 -3.46 3.06
CA VAL A 15 1.60 -4.35 2.08
C VAL A 15 0.33 -4.97 2.62
N LYS A 16 -0.71 -5.09 1.80
CA LYS A 16 -2.00 -5.63 2.21
C LYS A 16 -2.34 -6.92 1.47
N HIS A 17 -2.91 -7.85 2.20
CA HIS A 17 -3.51 -9.06 1.66
C HIS A 17 -4.97 -8.77 1.33
N VAL A 18 -5.30 -8.73 0.04
CA VAL A 18 -6.60 -8.30 -0.49
C VAL A 18 -7.25 -9.41 -1.32
N PRO A 19 -8.57 -9.48 -1.40
CA PRO A 19 -9.24 -10.37 -2.34
C PRO A 19 -8.73 -10.16 -3.76
N ASP A 20 -8.43 -11.25 -4.46
CA ASP A 20 -8.00 -11.20 -5.85
C ASP A 20 -9.13 -10.63 -6.72
N ALA A 21 -8.82 -9.60 -7.51
CA ALA A 21 -9.79 -8.93 -8.37
C ALA A 21 -10.32 -9.81 -9.52
N GLN A 22 -9.69 -10.96 -9.77
CA GLN A 22 -10.14 -11.92 -10.77
C GLN A 22 -11.35 -12.74 -10.30
N PHE A 23 -11.65 -12.73 -9.00
CA PHE A 23 -12.78 -13.44 -8.40
C PHE A 23 -13.85 -12.48 -7.90
N ASP A 24 -15.08 -12.99 -7.78
CA ASP A 24 -16.17 -12.23 -7.18
C ASP A 24 -15.86 -11.92 -5.71
N ARG A 25 -16.09 -10.69 -5.31
CA ARG A 25 -15.92 -10.26 -3.92
C ARG A 25 -17.15 -10.62 -3.10
N HIS A 26 -16.93 -11.23 -1.95
CA HIS A 26 -17.98 -11.62 -1.03
C HIS A 26 -17.78 -10.97 0.34
N LEU A 27 -18.91 -10.75 1.02
CA LEU A 27 -18.94 -10.25 2.39
C LEU A 27 -19.53 -11.32 3.29
N ASN A 28 -18.96 -11.49 4.49
CA ASN A 28 -19.34 -12.51 5.44
C ASN A 28 -20.07 -11.95 6.66
N GLY A 29 -21.10 -12.72 7.08
CA GLY A 29 -21.80 -12.50 8.34
C GLY A 29 -22.55 -11.18 8.44
N PRO A 30 -23.19 -10.92 9.60
CA PRO A 30 -24.04 -9.74 9.81
C PRO A 30 -23.26 -8.41 9.90
N ARG A 31 -21.94 -8.46 9.99
CA ARG A 31 -21.07 -7.29 10.03
C ARG A 31 -20.41 -7.01 8.68
N HIS A 32 -20.79 -7.72 7.63
CA HIS A 32 -20.31 -7.50 6.26
C HIS A 32 -18.78 -7.45 6.14
N THR A 33 -18.07 -8.36 6.82
CA THR A 33 -16.60 -8.44 6.71
C THR A 33 -16.19 -9.01 5.36
N THR A 34 -15.12 -8.48 4.78
CA THR A 34 -14.58 -8.95 3.51
C THR A 34 -14.12 -10.41 3.61
N GLU A 35 -14.62 -11.26 2.72
CA GLU A 35 -14.11 -12.63 2.51
C GLU A 35 -12.69 -12.57 1.94
N ARG A 36 -11.76 -13.38 2.51
CA ARG A 36 -10.34 -13.37 2.14
C ARG A 36 -9.77 -14.73 1.83
N SER A 37 -10.61 -15.70 1.46
CA SER A 37 -10.17 -17.05 1.09
C SER A 37 -9.29 -17.04 -0.16
N GLU A 38 -9.71 -16.27 -1.19
CA GLU A 38 -8.97 -16.07 -2.43
C GLU A 38 -8.35 -14.66 -2.40
N SER A 39 -7.16 -14.57 -1.78
CA SER A 39 -6.51 -13.28 -1.57
C SER A 39 -5.03 -13.34 -1.95
N ILE A 40 -4.53 -12.18 -2.42
CA ILE A 40 -3.16 -11.96 -2.88
C ILE A 40 -2.55 -10.74 -2.20
N LEU A 41 -1.24 -10.51 -2.40
CA LEU A 41 -0.64 -9.20 -2.17
C LEU A 41 -1.29 -8.20 -3.10
N SER A 42 -1.74 -7.06 -2.58
CA SER A 42 -2.31 -5.96 -3.37
C SER A 42 -1.35 -5.53 -4.48
N GLU A 43 -1.82 -5.51 -5.72
CA GLU A 43 -1.03 -5.05 -6.87
C GLU A 43 -0.53 -3.62 -6.66
N LEU A 44 -1.36 -2.74 -6.07
CA LEU A 44 -0.97 -1.36 -5.77
C LEU A 44 0.18 -1.26 -4.77
N ASP A 45 0.34 -2.24 -3.88
CA ASP A 45 1.44 -2.27 -2.93
C ASP A 45 2.73 -2.85 -3.53
N GLU A 46 2.63 -3.61 -4.62
CA GLU A 46 3.81 -4.06 -5.37
C GLU A 46 4.59 -2.87 -5.98
N TYR A 47 3.89 -1.81 -6.42
CA TYR A 47 4.53 -0.57 -6.89
C TYR A 47 5.30 0.13 -5.77
N ALA A 48 4.74 0.19 -4.56
CA ALA A 48 5.41 0.77 -3.41
C ALA A 48 6.66 -0.04 -3.00
N LEU A 49 6.56 -1.36 -3.05
CA LEU A 49 7.68 -2.25 -2.76
C LEU A 49 8.79 -2.10 -3.80
N GLU A 50 8.44 -2.07 -5.08
CA GLU A 50 9.41 -1.85 -6.15
C GLU A 50 10.09 -0.48 -6.03
N ALA A 51 9.34 0.58 -5.70
CA ALA A 51 9.90 1.91 -5.47
C ALA A 51 10.94 1.89 -4.34
N ALA A 52 10.63 1.23 -3.21
CA ALA A 52 11.58 1.08 -2.10
C ALA A 52 12.87 0.36 -2.53
N LEU A 53 12.72 -0.73 -3.29
CA LEU A 53 13.86 -1.52 -3.76
C LEU A 53 14.72 -0.73 -4.74
N GLN A 54 14.12 -0.01 -5.68
CA GLN A 54 14.86 0.85 -6.62
C GLN A 54 15.60 1.97 -5.90
N LEU A 55 14.97 2.63 -4.91
CA LEU A 55 15.60 3.67 -4.12
C LEU A 55 16.85 3.16 -3.41
N ILE A 56 16.78 2.03 -2.71
CA ILE A 56 17.97 1.50 -2.04
C ILE A 56 19.04 1.02 -3.04
N GLU A 57 18.65 0.42 -4.17
CA GLU A 57 19.57 -0.05 -5.20
C GLU A 57 20.35 1.09 -5.85
N GLN A 58 19.71 2.25 -6.09
CA GLN A 58 20.34 3.45 -6.61
C GLN A 58 21.42 4.01 -5.67
N HIS A 59 21.32 3.74 -4.37
CA HIS A 59 22.24 4.21 -3.34
C HIS A 59 23.18 3.14 -2.79
N GLY A 60 23.38 2.02 -3.50
CA GLY A 60 24.33 0.96 -3.15
C GLY A 60 23.76 -0.24 -2.44
N GLY A 61 22.43 -0.28 -2.24
CA GLY A 61 21.69 -1.44 -1.75
C GLY A 61 22.09 -1.88 -0.33
N ASP A 62 21.89 -3.17 -0.05
CA ASP A 62 22.21 -3.76 1.26
C ASP A 62 23.69 -3.57 1.66
N ALA A 63 24.60 -3.48 0.70
CA ALA A 63 26.04 -3.30 0.95
C ALA A 63 26.34 -1.92 1.56
N ALA A 64 25.53 -0.91 1.27
CA ALA A 64 25.61 0.42 1.87
C ALA A 64 24.81 0.52 3.19
N GLY A 65 24.22 -0.59 3.66
CA GLY A 65 23.45 -0.61 4.90
C GLY A 65 21.99 -0.25 4.76
N HIS A 66 21.48 -0.07 3.52
CA HIS A 66 20.07 0.21 3.28
C HIS A 66 19.22 -1.04 3.46
N ARG A 67 17.99 -0.87 3.95
CA ARG A 67 17.07 -2.00 4.22
C ARG A 67 15.63 -1.65 3.86
N VAL A 68 14.90 -2.67 3.36
CA VAL A 68 13.46 -2.61 3.14
C VAL A 68 12.78 -3.66 4.02
N THR A 69 11.87 -3.21 4.87
CA THR A 69 11.02 -4.03 5.73
C THR A 69 9.60 -4.04 5.19
N ALA A 70 9.08 -5.21 4.81
CA ALA A 70 7.69 -5.37 4.42
C ALA A 70 6.81 -5.59 5.66
N VAL A 71 5.77 -4.78 5.82
CA VAL A 71 4.88 -4.78 6.99
C VAL A 71 3.44 -5.03 6.56
N THR A 72 2.75 -5.98 7.19
CA THR A 72 1.32 -6.22 6.96
C THR A 72 0.55 -6.31 8.27
N MET A 73 -0.72 -5.94 8.23
CA MET A 73 -1.72 -6.18 9.25
C MET A 73 -2.85 -7.01 8.65
N GLY A 74 -3.23 -8.11 9.29
CA GLY A 74 -4.32 -8.94 8.78
C GLY A 74 -4.42 -10.30 9.45
N PRO A 75 -5.42 -11.10 9.06
CA PRO A 75 -5.60 -12.46 9.58
C PRO A 75 -4.41 -13.36 9.24
N GLY A 76 -4.33 -14.53 9.86
CA GLY A 76 -3.21 -15.48 9.68
C GLY A 76 -2.75 -15.67 8.22
N PRO A 77 -3.65 -15.88 7.23
CA PRO A 77 -3.26 -16.02 5.82
C PRO A 77 -2.57 -14.79 5.20
N ALA A 78 -2.73 -13.59 5.79
CA ALA A 78 -2.10 -12.37 5.27
C ALA A 78 -0.56 -12.42 5.28
N VAL A 79 0.04 -13.34 6.03
CA VAL A 79 1.48 -13.63 5.97
C VAL A 79 1.98 -13.93 4.56
N SER A 80 1.09 -14.40 3.65
CA SER A 80 1.44 -14.67 2.26
C SER A 80 1.86 -13.41 1.49
N ALA A 81 1.26 -12.25 1.78
CA ALA A 81 1.64 -10.97 1.19
C ALA A 81 3.08 -10.59 1.58
N VAL A 82 3.44 -10.73 2.86
CA VAL A 82 4.82 -10.49 3.30
C VAL A 82 5.80 -11.48 2.67
N LYS A 83 5.43 -12.76 2.57
CA LYS A 83 6.28 -13.76 1.91
C LYS A 83 6.54 -13.41 0.45
N LYS A 84 5.54 -12.90 -0.29
CA LYS A 84 5.73 -12.41 -1.66
C LYS A 84 6.67 -11.21 -1.69
N ALA A 85 6.50 -10.25 -0.78
CA ALA A 85 7.40 -9.10 -0.66
C ALA A 85 8.86 -9.51 -0.39
N LEU A 86 9.09 -10.51 0.47
CA LEU A 86 10.42 -11.09 0.70
C LEU A 86 11.02 -11.73 -0.55
N GLN A 87 10.18 -12.38 -1.39
CA GLN A 87 10.59 -12.98 -2.66
C GLN A 87 10.95 -11.91 -3.70
N MET A 88 10.26 -10.77 -3.70
CA MET A 88 10.56 -9.63 -4.56
C MET A 88 11.85 -8.91 -4.19
N GLY A 89 12.24 -8.94 -2.90
CA GLY A 89 13.51 -8.31 -2.51
C GLY A 89 13.57 -7.78 -1.08
N ALA A 90 12.46 -7.52 -0.41
CA ALA A 90 12.47 -7.02 0.97
C ALA A 90 13.42 -7.84 1.85
N ALA A 91 14.16 -7.16 2.75
CA ALA A 91 15.17 -7.78 3.61
C ALA A 91 14.55 -8.57 4.76
N GLU A 92 13.46 -8.07 5.32
CA GLU A 92 12.71 -8.70 6.41
C GLU A 92 11.20 -8.45 6.26
N GLY A 93 10.41 -9.23 7.01
CA GLY A 93 8.96 -9.13 7.01
C GLY A 93 8.38 -9.09 8.42
N VAL A 94 7.30 -8.35 8.58
CA VAL A 94 6.54 -8.25 9.83
C VAL A 94 5.05 -8.43 9.54
N HIS A 95 4.41 -9.29 10.31
CA HIS A 95 2.99 -9.56 10.25
C HIS A 95 2.34 -9.28 11.61
N LEU A 96 1.52 -8.24 11.69
CA LEU A 96 0.64 -8.01 12.83
C LEU A 96 -0.65 -8.80 12.64
N THR A 97 -0.93 -9.72 13.54
CA THR A 97 -2.15 -10.54 13.50
C THR A 97 -2.73 -10.71 14.89
N ASP A 98 -4.03 -10.49 14.99
CA ASP A 98 -4.82 -10.66 16.21
C ASP A 98 -6.29 -10.73 15.81
N ASP A 99 -7.09 -11.56 16.45
CA ASP A 99 -8.52 -11.69 16.13
C ASP A 99 -9.28 -10.38 16.41
N ALA A 100 -8.82 -9.59 17.37
CA ALA A 100 -9.41 -8.30 17.70
C ALA A 100 -9.26 -7.24 16.60
N LEU A 101 -8.35 -7.43 15.64
CA LEU A 101 -8.19 -6.54 14.49
C LEU A 101 -9.34 -6.65 13.47
N ALA A 102 -10.15 -7.72 13.55
CA ALA A 102 -11.23 -7.95 12.60
C ALA A 102 -12.25 -6.81 12.61
N GLY A 103 -12.57 -6.29 11.41
CA GLY A 103 -13.51 -5.18 11.24
C GLY A 103 -12.92 -3.79 11.48
N SER A 104 -11.60 -3.66 11.60
CA SER A 104 -10.95 -2.33 11.65
C SER A 104 -11.26 -1.54 10.38
N ASP A 105 -11.83 -0.35 10.55
CA ASP A 105 -11.95 0.65 9.49
C ASP A 105 -10.60 1.36 9.24
N ALA A 106 -10.57 2.39 8.41
CA ALA A 106 -9.33 3.14 8.13
C ALA A 106 -8.75 3.79 9.40
N SER A 107 -9.58 4.26 10.33
CA SER A 107 -9.13 4.88 11.57
C SER A 107 -8.48 3.87 12.51
N ALA A 108 -9.14 2.74 12.78
CA ALA A 108 -8.61 1.67 13.62
C ALA A 108 -7.38 1.01 12.97
N THR A 109 -7.37 0.85 11.63
CA THR A 109 -6.23 0.34 10.88
C THR A 109 -5.01 1.25 11.01
N SER A 110 -5.16 2.56 10.77
CA SER A 110 -4.05 3.50 10.89
C SER A 110 -3.52 3.60 12.32
N ARG A 111 -4.39 3.42 13.34
CA ARG A 111 -3.96 3.35 14.74
C ARG A 111 -3.08 2.13 15.02
N ALA A 112 -3.51 0.94 14.58
CA ALA A 112 -2.75 -0.28 14.77
C ALA A 112 -1.40 -0.23 14.03
N LEU A 113 -1.41 0.28 12.78
CA LEU A 113 -0.19 0.45 12.00
C LEU A 113 0.77 1.48 12.62
N ALA A 114 0.26 2.58 13.18
CA ALA A 114 1.10 3.56 13.87
C ALA A 114 1.78 2.95 15.11
N ALA A 115 1.05 2.19 15.92
CA ALA A 115 1.61 1.49 17.06
C ALA A 115 2.66 0.45 16.62
N LEU A 116 2.38 -0.31 15.57
CA LEU A 116 3.31 -1.28 15.00
C LEU A 116 4.60 -0.62 14.49
N ILE A 117 4.50 0.42 13.68
CA ILE A 117 5.66 1.15 13.14
C ILE A 117 6.51 1.73 14.28
N SER A 118 5.88 2.34 15.27
CA SER A 118 6.57 2.87 16.46
C SER A 118 7.28 1.78 17.28
N HIS A 119 6.68 0.59 17.37
CA HIS A 119 7.29 -0.57 18.05
C HIS A 119 8.50 -1.13 17.28
N LEU A 120 8.46 -1.12 15.94
CA LEU A 120 9.53 -1.67 15.12
C LEU A 120 10.81 -0.83 15.13
N GLY A 121 10.71 0.44 15.46
CA GLY A 121 11.83 1.38 15.53
C GLY A 121 11.77 2.44 14.45
N PRO A 122 12.79 3.32 14.37
CA PRO A 122 12.76 4.41 13.42
C PRO A 122 12.90 3.89 11.98
N PHE A 123 12.04 4.42 11.12
CA PHE A 123 12.16 4.32 9.67
C PHE A 123 12.39 5.72 9.10
N ASP A 124 13.26 5.79 8.11
CA ASP A 124 13.50 7.04 7.39
C ASP A 124 12.37 7.31 6.38
N LEU A 125 11.84 6.26 5.76
CA LEU A 125 10.76 6.37 4.79
C LEU A 125 9.73 5.26 5.01
N ILE A 126 8.44 5.65 4.98
CA ILE A 126 7.33 4.71 4.97
C ILE A 126 6.66 4.83 3.61
N LEU A 127 6.63 3.73 2.84
CA LEU A 127 5.96 3.66 1.55
C LEU A 127 4.70 2.83 1.61
N THR A 128 3.68 3.26 0.87
CA THR A 128 2.40 2.56 0.71
C THR A 128 1.94 2.65 -0.74
N GLY A 129 1.08 1.75 -1.18
CA GLY A 129 0.25 1.99 -2.36
C GLY A 129 -0.73 3.16 -2.13
N MET A 130 -1.29 3.69 -3.19
CA MET A 130 -2.24 4.82 -3.13
C MET A 130 -3.57 4.44 -2.46
N ALA A 131 -3.96 3.18 -2.55
CA ALA A 131 -5.18 2.62 -1.95
C ALA A 131 -5.07 1.10 -1.87
N SER A 132 -5.90 0.46 -1.04
CA SER A 132 -6.12 -0.98 -1.13
C SER A 132 -7.25 -1.28 -2.12
N THR A 133 -7.11 -2.33 -2.93
CA THR A 133 -8.11 -2.71 -3.94
C THR A 133 -9.43 -3.22 -3.36
N ASP A 134 -9.49 -3.51 -2.06
CA ASP A 134 -10.69 -3.93 -1.34
C ASP A 134 -11.44 -2.78 -0.65
N GLY A 135 -10.73 -1.88 0.02
CA GLY A 135 -11.34 -0.78 0.78
C GLY A 135 -11.42 0.54 0.00
N GLU A 136 -10.50 0.78 -0.90
CA GLU A 136 -10.45 1.92 -1.85
C GLU A 136 -10.61 3.32 -1.21
N THR A 137 -10.25 3.44 0.08
CA THR A 137 -10.47 4.70 0.82
C THR A 137 -9.39 5.74 0.59
N SER A 138 -8.16 5.34 0.24
CA SER A 138 -6.96 6.19 0.17
C SER A 138 -6.65 7.00 1.44
N LEU A 139 -7.29 6.68 2.57
CA LEU A 139 -7.19 7.44 3.82
C LEU A 139 -6.03 6.99 4.72
N VAL A 140 -5.69 5.70 4.69
CA VAL A 140 -4.72 5.12 5.64
C VAL A 140 -3.36 5.82 5.58
N PRO A 141 -2.77 6.14 4.41
CA PRO A 141 -1.49 6.84 4.38
C PRO A 141 -1.50 8.18 5.10
N ALA A 142 -2.50 9.03 4.81
CA ALA A 142 -2.61 10.36 5.44
C ALA A 142 -2.87 10.28 6.95
N GLN A 143 -3.74 9.37 7.38
CA GLN A 143 -4.01 9.15 8.81
C GLN A 143 -2.79 8.60 9.55
N LEU A 144 -2.01 7.73 8.90
CA LEU A 144 -0.81 7.17 9.49
C LEU A 144 0.28 8.24 9.64
N ALA A 145 0.48 9.08 8.63
CA ALA A 145 1.43 10.19 8.68
C ALA A 145 1.10 11.15 9.84
N GLU A 146 -0.18 11.53 9.99
CA GLU A 146 -0.64 12.37 11.11
C GLU A 146 -0.39 11.70 12.46
N ARG A 147 -0.66 10.40 12.60
CA ARG A 147 -0.44 9.68 13.87
C ARG A 147 1.03 9.51 14.23
N LEU A 148 1.92 9.54 13.25
CA LEU A 148 3.38 9.42 13.44
C LEU A 148 4.09 10.77 13.45
N ASP A 149 3.35 11.88 13.28
CA ASP A 149 3.89 13.24 13.16
C ASP A 149 4.94 13.37 12.06
N LEU A 150 4.62 12.79 10.89
CA LEU A 150 5.51 12.75 9.73
C LEU A 150 5.00 13.64 8.59
N PRO A 151 5.90 14.31 7.86
CA PRO A 151 5.58 14.85 6.55
C PRO A 151 5.00 13.78 5.63
N GLN A 152 4.05 14.16 4.77
CA GLN A 152 3.45 13.22 3.84
C GLN A 152 3.45 13.73 2.41
N VAL A 153 3.68 12.82 1.46
CA VAL A 153 3.43 13.04 0.04
C VAL A 153 2.53 11.91 -0.47
N THR A 154 1.33 12.26 -0.90
CA THR A 154 0.36 11.27 -1.41
C THR A 154 0.35 11.24 -2.92
N PHE A 155 0.07 10.05 -3.49
CA PHE A 155 -0.08 9.84 -4.94
C PHE A 155 1.16 10.21 -5.76
N ALA A 156 2.35 9.88 -5.27
CA ALA A 156 3.58 10.14 -5.99
C ALA A 156 3.70 9.25 -7.25
N ALA A 157 3.98 9.88 -8.39
CA ALA A 157 4.24 9.22 -9.67
C ALA A 157 5.74 9.14 -10.00
N ALA A 158 6.60 9.80 -9.23
CA ALA A 158 8.06 9.66 -9.26
C ALA A 158 8.65 10.04 -7.91
N LEU A 159 9.78 9.42 -7.55
CA LEU A 159 10.52 9.67 -6.32
C LEU A 159 12.02 9.74 -6.62
N GLU A 160 12.67 10.71 -6.01
CA GLU A 160 14.12 10.86 -6.01
C GLU A 160 14.58 11.13 -4.58
N LEU A 161 15.70 10.51 -4.19
CA LEU A 161 16.35 10.75 -2.90
C LEU A 161 17.74 11.31 -3.15
N GLU A 162 18.07 12.34 -2.43
CA GLU A 162 19.40 12.92 -2.43
C GLU A 162 19.95 12.96 -1.00
N ALA A 163 21.22 12.60 -0.84
CA ALA A 163 21.91 12.78 0.43
C ALA A 163 21.98 14.26 0.77
N ALA A 164 21.60 14.61 1.99
CA ALA A 164 21.61 15.98 2.50
C ALA A 164 22.16 15.99 3.92
N GLU A 165 22.62 17.14 4.40
CA GLU A 165 23.00 17.29 5.79
C GLU A 165 21.92 18.09 6.55
N PRO A 166 21.29 17.48 7.59
CA PRO A 166 21.44 16.09 8.01
C PRO A 166 20.51 15.13 7.24
N GLY A 167 21.00 13.94 6.80
CA GLY A 167 20.20 12.82 6.34
C GLY A 167 19.86 12.83 4.84
N TRP A 168 18.58 12.81 4.48
CA TRP A 168 18.09 12.66 3.12
C TRP A 168 16.99 13.64 2.78
N THR A 169 17.01 14.17 1.57
CA THR A 169 15.93 14.95 0.97
C THR A 169 15.19 14.10 -0.05
N LEU A 170 13.87 14.03 0.10
CA LEU A 170 12.96 13.39 -0.85
C LEU A 170 12.38 14.46 -1.76
N THR A 171 12.43 14.21 -3.07
CA THR A 171 11.68 14.95 -4.09
C THR A 171 10.71 14.01 -4.78
N ALA A 172 9.44 14.38 -4.82
CA ALA A 172 8.36 13.60 -5.43
C ALA A 172 7.63 14.41 -6.49
N ARG A 173 7.22 13.74 -7.58
CA ARG A 173 6.27 14.29 -8.54
C ARG A 173 4.90 13.67 -8.28
N ARG A 174 3.88 14.53 -8.21
CA ARG A 174 2.47 14.15 -8.14
C ARG A 174 1.74 14.70 -9.34
N ASP A 175 1.09 13.82 -10.09
CA ASP A 175 0.33 14.20 -11.29
C ASP A 175 -1.16 14.28 -10.97
N GLY A 176 -1.76 15.40 -11.26
CA GLY A 176 -3.20 15.65 -11.19
C GLY A 176 -3.79 15.92 -12.59
N ASP A 177 -5.10 16.09 -12.66
CA ASP A 177 -5.80 16.27 -13.94
C ASP A 177 -5.39 17.55 -14.68
N ALA A 178 -5.04 18.60 -13.97
CA ALA A 178 -4.78 19.92 -14.56
C ALA A 178 -3.30 20.33 -14.49
N TYR A 179 -2.51 19.74 -13.59
CA TYR A 179 -1.11 20.12 -13.35
C TYR A 179 -0.34 19.01 -12.66
N SER A 180 1.00 19.06 -12.79
CA SER A 180 1.91 18.24 -12.01
C SER A 180 2.58 19.10 -10.94
N GLU A 181 2.76 18.53 -9.76
CA GLU A 181 3.41 19.17 -8.63
C GLU A 181 4.75 18.49 -8.34
N THR A 182 5.75 19.29 -8.00
CA THR A 182 6.99 18.79 -7.40
C THR A 182 6.99 19.16 -5.93
N ILE A 183 7.09 18.15 -5.07
CA ILE A 183 7.01 18.29 -3.62
C ILE A 183 8.33 17.80 -3.05
N THR A 184 8.97 18.60 -2.19
CA THR A 184 10.23 18.24 -1.55
C THR A 184 10.06 18.26 -0.03
N CYS A 185 10.60 17.26 0.66
CA CYS A 185 10.64 17.20 2.12
C CYS A 185 11.91 16.51 2.62
N GLN A 186 12.26 16.78 3.88
CA GLN A 186 13.31 16.03 4.59
C GLN A 186 12.75 14.72 5.11
N LEU A 187 13.58 13.66 5.13
CA LEU A 187 13.25 12.44 5.85
C LEU A 187 13.41 12.64 7.38
N PRO A 188 12.63 11.97 8.23
CA PRO A 188 11.67 10.91 7.87
C PRO A 188 10.36 11.43 7.26
N ALA A 189 9.74 10.63 6.37
CA ALA A 189 8.49 10.97 5.72
C ALA A 189 7.63 9.72 5.41
N LEU A 190 6.35 9.93 5.12
CA LEU A 190 5.45 8.91 4.60
C LEU A 190 5.01 9.29 3.17
N VAL A 191 5.08 8.32 2.26
CA VAL A 191 4.70 8.53 0.85
C VAL A 191 3.75 7.42 0.40
N SER A 192 2.65 7.78 -0.26
CA SER A 192 1.89 6.83 -1.05
C SER A 192 2.17 7.02 -2.53
N VAL A 193 2.31 5.92 -3.27
CA VAL A 193 2.68 5.92 -4.69
C VAL A 193 1.54 5.44 -5.57
N THR A 194 1.49 5.95 -6.80
CA THR A 194 0.57 5.48 -7.84
C THR A 194 1.19 4.33 -8.63
N ASP A 195 0.39 3.69 -9.48
CA ASP A 195 0.80 2.67 -10.45
C ASP A 195 1.66 3.22 -11.60
N GLN A 196 1.83 4.53 -11.69
CA GLN A 196 2.68 5.18 -12.70
C GLN A 196 4.15 5.31 -12.28
N ILE A 197 4.47 4.96 -11.02
CA ILE A 197 5.80 5.19 -10.45
C ILE A 197 6.88 4.27 -11.04
N ASN A 198 6.55 3.04 -11.34
CA ASN A 198 7.46 2.01 -11.87
C ASN A 198 6.69 0.84 -12.48
N GLU A 199 7.42 -0.20 -12.86
CA GLU A 199 6.90 -1.52 -13.22
C GLU A 199 7.45 -2.54 -12.20
N PRO A 200 6.61 -3.17 -11.35
CA PRO A 200 7.07 -4.09 -10.31
C PRO A 200 7.78 -5.32 -10.88
N ARG A 201 8.90 -5.67 -10.27
CA ARG A 201 9.65 -6.90 -10.62
C ARG A 201 8.89 -8.16 -10.22
N TYR A 202 8.98 -9.19 -11.06
CA TYR A 202 8.54 -10.52 -10.69
C TYR A 202 9.60 -11.24 -9.85
N PRO A 203 9.21 -12.00 -8.80
CA PRO A 203 10.12 -12.84 -8.06
C PRO A 203 10.82 -13.84 -8.98
N ASN A 204 12.14 -13.83 -9.04
CA ASN A 204 12.91 -14.83 -9.73
C ASN A 204 13.23 -16.03 -8.82
N PHE A 205 13.70 -17.13 -9.39
CA PHE A 205 14.00 -18.35 -8.64
C PHE A 205 14.99 -18.12 -7.49
N LYS A 206 16.01 -17.29 -7.69
CA LYS A 206 17.00 -16.95 -6.66
C LYS A 206 16.33 -16.18 -5.51
N GLY A 207 15.48 -15.22 -5.80
CA GLY A 207 14.71 -14.44 -4.81
C GLY A 207 13.77 -15.34 -4.00
N ILE A 208 13.05 -16.26 -4.66
CA ILE A 208 12.17 -17.24 -3.99
C ILE A 208 12.95 -18.12 -3.03
N MET A 209 14.12 -18.59 -3.42
CA MET A 209 14.96 -19.43 -2.53
C MET A 209 15.58 -18.63 -1.38
N ALA A 210 16.01 -17.41 -1.63
CA ALA A 210 16.57 -16.52 -0.62
C ALA A 210 15.53 -16.13 0.44
N ALA A 211 14.29 -15.85 0.02
CA ALA A 211 13.18 -15.46 0.91
C ALA A 211 12.92 -16.48 2.04
N LYS A 212 13.19 -17.76 1.81
CA LYS A 212 13.00 -18.82 2.82
C LYS A 212 13.91 -18.66 4.05
N LYS A 213 14.98 -17.88 3.92
CA LYS A 213 15.96 -17.64 4.99
C LYS A 213 15.86 -16.24 5.61
N LYS A 214 15.04 -15.36 5.02
CA LYS A 214 14.87 -14.00 5.52
C LYS A 214 14.03 -14.00 6.79
N PRO A 215 14.30 -13.07 7.72
CA PRO A 215 13.52 -12.93 8.95
C PRO A 215 12.05 -12.61 8.63
N LEU A 216 11.14 -13.27 9.31
CA LEU A 216 9.73 -12.95 9.31
C LEU A 216 9.22 -13.02 10.74
N ARG A 217 8.80 -11.89 11.28
CA ARG A 217 8.25 -11.77 12.63
C ARG A 217 6.73 -11.73 12.58
N THR A 218 6.09 -12.42 13.50
CA THR A 218 4.65 -12.33 13.74
C THR A 218 4.45 -11.68 15.10
N LEU A 219 3.65 -10.64 15.15
CA LEU A 219 3.34 -9.86 16.35
C LEU A 219 1.83 -9.84 16.58
N SER A 220 1.43 -9.71 17.84
CA SER A 220 0.06 -9.51 18.30
C SER A 220 -0.14 -8.07 18.80
N LEU A 221 -1.35 -7.70 19.14
CA LEU A 221 -1.66 -6.42 19.78
C LEU A 221 -0.90 -6.22 21.09
N SER A 222 -0.77 -7.29 21.88
CA SER A 222 -0.03 -7.24 23.16
C SER A 222 1.46 -6.93 22.98
N ASP A 223 2.07 -7.40 21.89
CA ASP A 223 3.48 -7.13 21.61
C ASP A 223 3.74 -5.65 21.31
N ILE A 224 2.77 -4.96 20.74
CA ILE A 224 2.86 -3.54 20.38
C ILE A 224 2.19 -2.61 21.41
N GLY A 225 1.72 -3.15 22.54
CA GLY A 225 1.12 -2.38 23.63
C GLY A 225 -0.23 -1.74 23.29
N LEU A 226 -0.99 -2.32 22.37
CA LEU A 226 -2.30 -1.79 21.96
C LEU A 226 -3.44 -2.66 22.51
N ALA A 227 -4.46 -2.03 23.08
CA ALA A 227 -5.61 -2.72 23.64
C ALA A 227 -6.60 -3.16 22.54
N ALA A 228 -7.31 -4.29 22.77
CA ALA A 228 -8.22 -4.86 21.81
C ALA A 228 -9.44 -3.97 21.49
N ASP A 229 -9.86 -3.12 22.42
CA ASP A 229 -10.96 -2.16 22.26
C ASP A 229 -10.58 -0.89 21.48
N GLU A 230 -9.29 -0.71 21.20
CA GLU A 230 -8.78 0.41 20.41
C GLU A 230 -8.78 0.11 18.90
N VAL A 231 -9.08 -1.12 18.50
CA VAL A 231 -9.04 -1.61 17.11
C VAL A 231 -10.29 -2.44 16.78
N GLY A 232 -10.32 -3.02 15.58
CA GLY A 232 -11.42 -3.87 15.14
C GLY A 232 -12.75 -3.12 15.12
N PHE A 233 -13.81 -3.85 15.31
CA PHE A 233 -15.16 -3.25 15.38
C PHE A 233 -15.33 -2.29 16.58
N ALA A 234 -14.61 -2.52 17.66
CA ALA A 234 -14.72 -1.68 18.87
C ALA A 234 -14.04 -0.32 18.69
N GLY A 235 -12.89 -0.29 18.01
CA GLY A 235 -12.12 0.92 17.76
C GLY A 235 -12.46 1.65 16.46
N SER A 236 -13.36 1.08 15.63
CA SER A 236 -13.77 1.68 14.35
C SER A 236 -14.79 2.80 14.56
N TRP A 237 -14.68 3.86 13.76
CA TRP A 237 -15.61 4.99 13.75
C TRP A 237 -16.69 4.84 12.67
N THR A 238 -16.55 3.88 11.80
CA THR A 238 -17.51 3.56 10.75
C THR A 238 -18.02 2.14 10.90
N ALA A 239 -19.28 1.90 10.48
CA ALA A 239 -19.88 0.59 10.43
C ALA A 239 -20.61 0.40 9.10
N VAL A 240 -20.52 -0.82 8.54
CA VAL A 240 -21.31 -1.18 7.36
C VAL A 240 -22.68 -1.62 7.82
N GLU A 241 -23.72 -0.82 7.53
CA GLU A 241 -25.10 -1.10 7.93
C GLU A 241 -25.80 -2.05 6.97
N ALA A 242 -25.50 -1.95 5.67
CA ALA A 242 -26.08 -2.79 4.63
C ALA A 242 -25.09 -2.98 3.47
N ALA A 243 -25.21 -4.12 2.83
CA ALA A 243 -24.48 -4.42 1.59
C ALA A 243 -25.38 -5.24 0.67
N GLU A 244 -25.49 -4.82 -0.57
CA GLU A 244 -26.30 -5.49 -1.58
C GLU A 244 -25.44 -5.81 -2.80
N PRO A 245 -25.65 -6.97 -3.45
CA PRO A 245 -24.99 -7.27 -4.71
C PRO A 245 -25.33 -6.21 -5.75
N ARG A 246 -24.33 -5.81 -6.53
CA ARG A 246 -24.58 -4.91 -7.66
C ARG A 246 -25.54 -5.60 -8.62
N PRO A 247 -26.63 -4.92 -9.08
CA PRO A 247 -27.53 -5.51 -10.04
C PRO A 247 -26.78 -5.89 -11.33
N PRO A 248 -27.20 -6.98 -12.02
CA PRO A 248 -26.63 -7.35 -13.29
C PRO A 248 -26.65 -6.17 -14.26
N ARG A 249 -25.60 -6.06 -15.09
CA ARG A 249 -25.60 -5.05 -16.15
C ARG A 249 -26.79 -5.27 -17.06
N SER A 250 -27.52 -4.22 -17.37
CA SER A 250 -28.54 -4.25 -18.41
C SER A 250 -27.90 -4.51 -19.77
N GLN A 251 -28.66 -5.08 -20.68
CA GLN A 251 -28.23 -5.21 -22.08
C GLN A 251 -27.91 -3.81 -22.63
N GLY A 252 -26.66 -3.62 -23.03
CA GLY A 252 -26.22 -2.36 -23.61
C GLY A 252 -26.84 -2.10 -24.99
N ILE A 253 -26.64 -0.90 -25.51
CA ILE A 253 -27.03 -0.57 -26.90
C ILE A 253 -25.97 -1.20 -27.82
N VAL A 254 -26.39 -2.11 -28.69
CA VAL A 254 -25.53 -2.67 -29.72
C VAL A 254 -25.77 -1.88 -31.02
N ILE A 255 -24.71 -1.26 -31.52
CA ILE A 255 -24.74 -0.53 -32.79
C ILE A 255 -24.07 -1.40 -33.85
N THR A 256 -24.83 -1.88 -34.81
CA THR A 256 -24.25 -2.54 -36.01
C THR A 256 -23.77 -1.47 -36.97
N ASP A 257 -22.53 -1.60 -37.45
CA ASP A 257 -21.95 -0.66 -38.37
C ASP A 257 -22.50 -0.86 -39.79
N GLU A 258 -23.17 0.16 -40.29
CA GLU A 258 -23.62 0.24 -41.69
C GLU A 258 -22.87 1.39 -42.42
N GLY A 259 -21.67 1.75 -41.90
CA GLY A 259 -20.86 2.85 -42.39
C GLY A 259 -21.00 4.14 -41.57
N ASP A 260 -21.81 4.13 -40.50
CA ASP A 260 -22.11 5.28 -39.64
C ASP A 260 -21.89 5.03 -38.12
N ALA A 261 -21.39 3.88 -37.72
CA ALA A 261 -21.24 3.50 -36.29
C ALA A 261 -20.38 4.49 -35.51
N GLY A 262 -19.35 5.08 -36.12
CA GLY A 262 -18.52 6.10 -35.49
C GLY A 262 -19.31 7.38 -35.15
N LEU A 263 -20.16 7.83 -36.04
CA LEU A 263 -21.04 9.00 -35.81
C LEU A 263 -22.04 8.69 -34.68
N ARG A 264 -22.70 7.54 -34.74
CA ARG A 264 -23.64 7.10 -33.69
C ARG A 264 -22.98 6.97 -32.32
N LEU A 265 -21.73 6.53 -32.26
CA LEU A 265 -20.95 6.48 -31.00
C LEU A 265 -20.73 7.88 -30.44
N VAL A 266 -20.30 8.83 -31.29
CA VAL A 266 -20.13 10.24 -30.90
C VAL A 266 -21.45 10.85 -30.43
N ASP A 267 -22.53 10.64 -31.14
CA ASP A 267 -23.86 11.13 -30.75
C ASP A 267 -24.33 10.54 -29.43
N PHE A 268 -24.06 9.24 -29.20
CA PHE A 268 -24.34 8.58 -27.94
C PHE A 268 -23.54 9.19 -26.78
N LEU A 269 -22.23 9.36 -26.93
CA LEU A 269 -21.35 9.94 -25.91
C LEU A 269 -21.75 11.39 -25.62
N ALA A 270 -22.03 12.20 -26.63
CA ALA A 270 -22.52 13.58 -26.47
C ALA A 270 -23.88 13.62 -25.74
N GLY A 271 -24.79 12.71 -26.08
CA GLY A 271 -26.07 12.55 -25.39
C GLY A 271 -25.94 12.16 -23.91
N GLN A 272 -24.89 11.44 -23.55
CA GLN A 272 -24.55 11.11 -22.17
C GLN A 272 -23.72 12.21 -21.48
N LYS A 273 -23.38 13.30 -22.15
CA LYS A 273 -22.50 14.38 -21.64
C LYS A 273 -21.11 13.88 -21.25
N LEU A 274 -20.59 12.94 -22.02
CA LEU A 274 -19.25 12.38 -21.85
C LEU A 274 -18.23 13.00 -22.82
N LEU A 275 -18.70 13.87 -23.72
CA LEU A 275 -17.93 14.72 -24.62
C LEU A 275 -18.34 16.18 -24.43
#